data_08ccb136a33ee26aea92239cd38eb98a
#
_entry.id   08ccb136a33ee26aea92239cd38eb98a
#
_cell.length_a   1.000
_cell.length_b   1.000
_cell.length_c   1.000
_cell.angle_alpha   90.00
_cell.angle_beta   90.00
_cell.angle_gamma   90.00
#
_symmetry.space_group_name_H-M   'P 1'
#
loop_
_entity.id
_entity.type
_entity.pdbx_description
1 polymer ?
#
loop_
_entity_poly.entity_id
_entity_poly.type
_entity_poly.pdbx_seq_one_letter_code
_entity_poly.pdbx_strand_id
1 'polypeptide(L)'
;MNLVTTDWLESNLDRVKIFDASWHMPSSKRDAKKEYEEKHIKGAMFWDVDEHSDKDSPFPHMMSNSDYSTRMLWSFGIQNNDHIIIYDYSDIYSSCRLWFVLKYFGHKKVSVLDGGMKKWLKENRATSKEINQDLGKFSSIEKLNPKNKYKVSENTEWIKNKKQIDENIIKKEFIVVDARSRDRFEGKEPEPRKDIKSGSIANSICLPFKECINEDHTFKNKEQLLIKFKEVLQCKKIPDNLVFSCGSGITATVLSLAY
;
A
#
# COMPACT_ATOMS: atom_id res chain seq x y z
N MET A 1 12.53 -9.23 -3.88
CA MET A 1 12.00 -8.48 -5.05
C MET A 1 10.72 -7.81 -4.59
N ASN A 2 10.59 -6.48 -4.76
CA ASN A 2 9.41 -5.74 -4.29
C ASN A 2 8.34 -5.60 -5.40
N LEU A 3 8.72 -5.69 -6.65
CA LEU A 3 7.82 -5.65 -7.81
C LEU A 3 7.95 -6.96 -8.61
N VAL A 4 6.85 -7.43 -9.20
CA VAL A 4 6.80 -8.55 -10.15
C VAL A 4 6.05 -8.13 -11.41
N THR A 5 6.46 -8.67 -12.56
CA THR A 5 5.77 -8.42 -13.83
C THR A 5 4.51 -9.26 -13.98
N THR A 6 3.64 -8.89 -14.90
CA THR A 6 2.45 -9.66 -15.26
C THR A 6 2.80 -11.04 -15.79
N ASP A 7 3.86 -11.17 -16.59
CA ASP A 7 4.38 -12.49 -17.10
C ASP A 7 4.84 -13.38 -15.96
N TRP A 8 5.56 -12.79 -14.99
CA TRP A 8 6.02 -13.54 -13.83
C TRP A 8 4.83 -14.07 -13.01
N LEU A 9 3.84 -13.21 -12.73
CA LEU A 9 2.67 -13.63 -11.97
C LEU A 9 1.87 -14.72 -12.69
N GLU A 10 1.62 -14.57 -14.00
CA GLU A 10 0.89 -15.56 -14.78
C GLU A 10 1.56 -16.94 -14.72
N SER A 11 2.88 -16.97 -14.77
CA SER A 11 3.66 -18.21 -14.67
C SER A 11 3.73 -18.82 -13.27
N ASN A 12 3.23 -18.11 -12.24
CA ASN A 12 3.36 -18.51 -10.83
C ASN A 12 2.04 -18.49 -10.04
N LEU A 13 0.88 -18.38 -10.71
CA LEU A 13 -0.43 -18.24 -10.05
C LEU A 13 -0.68 -19.30 -8.97
N ASP A 14 -0.31 -20.56 -9.20
CA ASP A 14 -0.53 -21.67 -8.28
C ASP A 14 0.49 -21.75 -7.12
N ARG A 15 1.51 -20.88 -7.12
CA ARG A 15 2.63 -20.91 -6.15
C ARG A 15 2.63 -19.75 -5.18
N VAL A 16 1.71 -18.81 -5.35
CA VAL A 16 1.66 -17.56 -4.59
C VAL A 16 0.29 -17.34 -3.97
N LYS A 17 0.24 -16.48 -2.99
CA LYS A 17 -1.01 -15.92 -2.47
C LYS A 17 -1.24 -14.56 -3.10
N ILE A 18 -2.42 -14.32 -3.63
CA ILE A 18 -2.71 -13.10 -4.39
C ILE A 18 -3.77 -12.29 -3.64
N PHE A 19 -3.54 -10.98 -3.52
CA PHE A 19 -4.51 -10.05 -2.97
C PHE A 19 -4.86 -8.97 -3.98
N ASP A 20 -6.16 -8.75 -4.15
CA ASP A 20 -6.69 -7.50 -4.66
C ASP A 20 -6.85 -6.54 -3.47
N ALA A 21 -6.06 -5.49 -3.45
CA ALA A 21 -6.10 -4.44 -2.44
C ALA A 21 -6.59 -3.11 -3.02
N SER A 22 -7.53 -3.19 -3.97
CA SER A 22 -8.13 -2.02 -4.59
C SER A 22 -8.89 -1.18 -3.57
N TRP A 23 -8.67 0.10 -3.60
CA TRP A 23 -9.44 1.10 -2.87
C TRP A 23 -9.58 2.36 -3.73
N HIS A 24 -10.75 2.95 -3.74
CA HIS A 24 -11.03 4.12 -4.56
C HIS A 24 -11.34 5.33 -3.69
N MET A 25 -10.89 6.50 -4.14
CA MET A 25 -11.31 7.76 -3.51
C MET A 25 -12.85 7.87 -3.58
N PRO A 26 -13.52 8.32 -2.51
CA PRO A 26 -14.99 8.47 -2.51
C PRO A 26 -15.53 9.31 -3.69
N SER A 27 -14.75 10.27 -4.16
CA SER A 27 -15.09 11.10 -5.31
C SER A 27 -15.18 10.34 -6.65
N SER A 28 -14.57 9.16 -6.76
CA SER A 28 -14.60 8.34 -7.98
C SER A 28 -15.93 7.62 -8.19
N LYS A 29 -16.73 7.46 -7.13
CA LYS A 29 -17.99 6.69 -7.12
C LYS A 29 -17.83 5.24 -7.59
N ARG A 30 -16.63 4.68 -7.49
CA ARG A 30 -16.30 3.28 -7.80
C ARG A 30 -16.41 2.44 -6.53
N ASP A 31 -16.75 1.16 -6.69
CA ASP A 31 -16.85 0.18 -5.61
C ASP A 31 -15.83 -0.95 -5.86
N ALA A 32 -14.72 -0.93 -5.14
CA ALA A 32 -13.61 -1.86 -5.35
C ALA A 32 -14.02 -3.32 -5.11
N LYS A 33 -14.89 -3.57 -4.13
CA LYS A 33 -15.36 -4.93 -3.83
C LYS A 33 -16.24 -5.48 -4.95
N LYS A 34 -17.15 -4.68 -5.48
CA LYS A 34 -17.97 -5.09 -6.64
C LYS A 34 -17.13 -5.32 -7.87
N GLU A 35 -16.14 -4.47 -8.13
CA GLU A 35 -15.22 -4.64 -9.26
C GLU A 35 -14.43 -5.96 -9.13
N TYR A 36 -13.97 -6.29 -7.92
CA TYR A 36 -13.33 -7.57 -7.62
C TYR A 36 -14.29 -8.75 -7.83
N GLU A 37 -15.53 -8.67 -7.35
CA GLU A 37 -16.56 -9.71 -7.51
C GLU A 37 -16.92 -9.96 -8.99
N GLU A 38 -16.89 -8.89 -9.79
CA GLU A 38 -17.14 -8.99 -11.24
C GLU A 38 -15.94 -9.55 -12.01
N LYS A 39 -14.71 -9.18 -11.59
CA LYS A 39 -13.50 -9.54 -12.31
C LYS A 39 -12.24 -9.36 -11.46
N HIS A 40 -11.50 -10.44 -11.23
CA HIS A 40 -10.23 -10.42 -10.52
C HIS A 40 -9.22 -11.40 -11.14
N ILE A 41 -7.95 -11.32 -10.75
CA ILE A 41 -6.93 -12.33 -11.13
C ILE A 41 -7.25 -13.65 -10.43
N LYS A 42 -7.21 -14.75 -11.16
CA LYS A 42 -7.56 -16.09 -10.66
C LYS A 42 -6.86 -16.38 -9.32
N GLY A 43 -7.63 -16.81 -8.33
CA GLY A 43 -7.13 -17.13 -6.99
C GLY A 43 -6.86 -15.93 -6.08
N ALA A 44 -7.13 -14.71 -6.53
CA ALA A 44 -7.00 -13.53 -5.68
C ALA A 44 -8.05 -13.51 -4.57
N MET A 45 -7.65 -12.99 -3.42
CA MET A 45 -8.49 -12.67 -2.27
C MET A 45 -8.64 -11.15 -2.17
N PHE A 46 -9.79 -10.66 -1.73
CA PHE A 46 -10.00 -9.22 -1.56
C PHE A 46 -9.57 -8.77 -0.16
N TRP A 47 -8.75 -7.71 -0.10
CA TRP A 47 -8.36 -7.06 1.14
C TRP A 47 -8.87 -5.63 1.17
N ASP A 48 -9.77 -5.34 2.11
CA ASP A 48 -10.38 -4.03 2.30
C ASP A 48 -9.57 -3.22 3.30
N VAL A 49 -8.97 -2.11 2.86
CA VAL A 49 -8.19 -1.23 3.73
C VAL A 49 -9.05 -0.59 4.81
N ASP A 50 -10.30 -0.25 4.48
CA ASP A 50 -11.22 0.35 5.45
C ASP A 50 -11.59 -0.67 6.52
N GLU A 51 -11.87 -1.92 6.16
CA GLU A 51 -12.20 -2.99 7.11
C GLU A 51 -11.01 -3.34 8.02
N HIS A 52 -9.81 -3.40 7.47
CA HIS A 52 -8.62 -3.89 8.16
C HIS A 52 -7.74 -2.80 8.79
N SER A 53 -8.24 -1.57 8.85
CA SER A 53 -7.62 -0.48 9.60
C SER A 53 -8.11 -0.44 11.06
N ASP A 54 -7.38 0.29 11.92
CA ASP A 54 -7.78 0.52 13.31
C ASP A 54 -9.12 1.26 13.38
N LYS A 55 -10.14 0.58 13.93
CA LYS A 55 -11.51 1.12 14.04
C LYS A 55 -11.71 2.08 15.21
N ASP A 56 -10.83 2.01 16.19
CA ASP A 56 -10.88 2.87 17.38
C ASP A 56 -10.25 4.25 17.12
N SER A 57 -9.52 4.37 16.00
CA SER A 57 -8.92 5.63 15.59
C SER A 57 -9.93 6.58 14.95
N PRO A 58 -9.92 7.90 15.31
CA PRO A 58 -10.70 8.91 14.61
C PRO A 58 -10.17 9.21 13.20
N PHE A 59 -8.99 8.68 12.84
CA PHE A 59 -8.36 8.89 11.54
C PHE A 59 -8.48 7.65 10.66
N PRO A 60 -8.73 7.82 9.35
CA PRO A 60 -8.84 6.69 8.43
C PRO A 60 -7.50 6.00 8.22
N HIS A 61 -7.56 4.71 7.91
CA HIS A 61 -6.44 3.88 7.47
C HIS A 61 -5.27 3.79 8.47
N MET A 62 -5.54 4.00 9.77
CA MET A 62 -4.52 3.78 10.79
C MET A 62 -4.18 2.30 10.92
N MET A 63 -2.96 2.01 11.34
CA MET A 63 -2.49 0.62 11.48
C MET A 63 -3.27 -0.08 12.59
N SER A 64 -3.80 -1.26 12.28
CA SER A 64 -4.37 -2.15 13.29
C SER A 64 -3.28 -2.69 14.24
N ASN A 65 -3.70 -3.24 15.38
CA ASN A 65 -2.76 -3.84 16.33
C ASN A 65 -2.31 -5.25 15.89
N SER A 66 -1.26 -5.77 16.54
CA SER A 66 -0.67 -7.09 16.26
C SER A 66 -1.65 -8.25 16.37
N ASP A 67 -2.54 -8.22 17.37
CA ASP A 67 -3.51 -9.31 17.58
C ASP A 67 -4.53 -9.37 16.46
N TYR A 68 -5.08 -8.21 16.07
CA TYR A 68 -5.96 -8.11 14.92
C TYR A 68 -5.27 -8.56 13.65
N SER A 69 -4.07 -8.06 13.37
CA SER A 69 -3.30 -8.38 12.16
C SER A 69 -2.92 -9.86 12.08
N THR A 70 -2.57 -10.48 13.22
CA THR A 70 -2.36 -11.93 13.31
C THR A 70 -3.62 -12.70 12.90
N ARG A 71 -4.77 -12.34 13.46
CA ARG A 71 -6.04 -13.00 13.16
C ARG A 71 -6.47 -12.76 11.72
N MET A 72 -6.32 -11.54 11.22
CA MET A 72 -6.65 -11.18 9.85
C MET A 72 -5.84 -11.99 8.85
N LEU A 73 -4.52 -12.00 8.95
CA LEU A 73 -3.67 -12.76 8.02
C LEU A 73 -3.92 -14.28 8.11
N TRP A 74 -4.15 -14.78 9.33
CA TRP A 74 -4.48 -16.18 9.51
C TRP A 74 -5.86 -16.54 8.91
N SER A 75 -6.86 -15.66 9.00
CA SER A 75 -8.17 -15.89 8.39
C SER A 75 -8.13 -16.03 6.87
N PHE A 76 -7.14 -15.39 6.22
CA PHE A 76 -6.84 -15.59 4.80
C PHE A 76 -6.01 -16.85 4.51
N GLY A 77 -5.70 -17.66 5.52
CA GLY A 77 -4.87 -18.86 5.36
C GLY A 77 -3.40 -18.54 5.00
N ILE A 78 -2.91 -17.36 5.39
CA ILE A 78 -1.54 -16.92 5.12
C ILE A 78 -0.59 -17.51 6.14
N GLN A 79 0.55 -18.01 5.66
CA GLN A 79 1.68 -18.47 6.46
C GLN A 79 2.86 -17.53 6.31
N ASN A 80 3.76 -17.47 7.30
CA ASN A 80 4.90 -16.56 7.30
C ASN A 80 5.89 -16.74 6.13
N ASN A 81 5.89 -17.90 5.49
CA ASN A 81 6.78 -18.21 4.35
C ASN A 81 6.11 -18.05 2.98
N ASP A 82 4.81 -17.77 2.93
CA ASP A 82 4.11 -17.58 1.66
C ASP A 82 4.72 -16.41 0.89
N HIS A 83 4.73 -16.51 -0.44
CA HIS A 83 4.99 -15.35 -1.29
C HIS A 83 3.66 -14.70 -1.62
N ILE A 84 3.48 -13.47 -1.14
CA ILE A 84 2.26 -12.68 -1.34
C ILE A 84 2.47 -11.71 -2.49
N ILE A 85 1.58 -11.75 -3.47
CA ILE A 85 1.51 -10.78 -4.57
C ILE A 85 0.28 -9.93 -4.37
N ILE A 86 0.45 -8.62 -4.46
CA ILE A 86 -0.62 -7.65 -4.25
C ILE A 86 -0.81 -6.85 -5.53
N TYR A 87 -2.03 -6.69 -5.96
CA TYR A 87 -2.38 -5.78 -7.03
C TYR A 87 -3.54 -4.87 -6.64
N ASP A 88 -3.80 -3.88 -7.43
CA ASP A 88 -5.00 -3.04 -7.35
C ASP A 88 -5.49 -2.62 -8.74
N TYR A 89 -6.72 -2.08 -8.77
CA TYR A 89 -7.34 -1.45 -9.93
C TYR A 89 -7.62 0.03 -9.66
N SER A 90 -6.92 0.62 -8.71
CA SER A 90 -7.11 2.01 -8.28
C SER A 90 -6.19 2.99 -9.01
N ASP A 91 -6.57 4.28 -8.98
CA ASP A 91 -5.74 5.36 -9.54
C ASP A 91 -4.70 5.89 -8.55
N ILE A 92 -4.70 5.34 -7.32
CA ILE A 92 -3.84 5.78 -6.22
C ILE A 92 -2.90 4.69 -5.71
N TYR A 93 -2.81 3.55 -6.43
CA TYR A 93 -1.87 2.46 -6.14
C TYR A 93 -2.01 1.93 -4.72
N SER A 94 -3.24 1.62 -4.32
CA SER A 94 -3.58 1.15 -2.97
C SER A 94 -2.94 -0.20 -2.60
N SER A 95 -2.52 -0.99 -3.59
CA SER A 95 -1.71 -2.20 -3.39
C SER A 95 -0.44 -1.93 -2.57
N CYS A 96 0.18 -0.76 -2.76
CA CYS A 96 1.35 -0.35 -1.97
C CYS A 96 1.03 -0.23 -0.48
N ARG A 97 -0.22 0.09 -0.12
CA ARG A 97 -0.62 0.15 1.30
C ARG A 97 -0.61 -1.23 1.94
N LEU A 98 -1.19 -2.26 1.30
CA LEU A 98 -1.13 -3.62 1.85
C LEU A 98 0.31 -4.14 1.87
N TRP A 99 1.13 -3.85 0.84
CA TRP A 99 2.55 -4.17 0.84
C TRP A 99 3.24 -3.59 2.08
N PHE A 100 3.02 -2.31 2.40
CA PHE A 100 3.58 -1.66 3.58
C PHE A 100 3.09 -2.30 4.87
N VAL A 101 1.78 -2.58 4.99
CA VAL A 101 1.17 -3.25 6.16
C VAL A 101 1.84 -4.61 6.42
N LEU A 102 1.98 -5.44 5.38
CA LEU A 102 2.61 -6.75 5.50
C LEU A 102 4.09 -6.64 5.89
N LYS A 103 4.83 -5.70 5.30
CA LYS A 103 6.23 -5.42 5.66
C LYS A 103 6.36 -4.92 7.09
N TYR A 104 5.48 -4.01 7.52
CA TYR A 104 5.44 -3.51 8.89
C TYR A 104 5.24 -4.66 9.89
N PHE A 105 4.35 -5.61 9.59
CA PHE A 105 4.12 -6.79 10.43
C PHE A 105 5.12 -7.95 10.18
N GLY A 106 6.23 -7.68 9.50
CA GLY A 106 7.36 -8.59 9.37
C GLY A 106 7.25 -9.65 8.29
N HIS A 107 6.26 -9.54 7.36
CA HIS A 107 6.17 -10.48 6.24
C HIS A 107 7.30 -10.24 5.23
N LYS A 108 8.11 -11.27 4.98
CA LYS A 108 9.36 -11.12 4.20
C LYS A 108 9.13 -11.15 2.70
N LYS A 109 8.31 -12.11 2.22
CA LYS A 109 8.10 -12.38 0.79
C LYS A 109 6.82 -11.72 0.30
N VAL A 110 6.88 -10.41 0.05
CA VAL A 110 5.76 -9.60 -0.43
C VAL A 110 6.22 -8.80 -1.64
N SER A 111 5.41 -8.82 -2.71
CA SER A 111 5.65 -8.05 -3.93
C SER A 111 4.36 -7.42 -4.44
N VAL A 112 4.48 -6.28 -5.12
CA VAL A 112 3.37 -5.64 -5.83
C VAL A 112 3.45 -6.01 -7.30
N LEU A 113 2.31 -6.30 -7.91
CA LEU A 113 2.18 -6.51 -9.35
C LEU A 113 2.37 -5.17 -10.08
N ASP A 114 3.45 -5.05 -10.82
CA ASP A 114 3.79 -3.81 -11.53
C ASP A 114 2.81 -3.56 -12.69
N GLY A 115 2.12 -2.42 -12.64
CA GLY A 115 1.03 -2.06 -13.54
C GLY A 115 -0.37 -2.53 -13.09
N GLY A 116 -0.47 -3.36 -12.04
CA GLY A 116 -1.72 -3.79 -11.42
C GLY A 116 -2.73 -4.41 -12.38
N MET A 117 -4.02 -4.34 -12.02
CA MET A 117 -5.12 -4.87 -12.84
C MET A 117 -5.25 -4.17 -14.18
N LYS A 118 -4.89 -2.90 -14.29
CA LYS A 118 -4.96 -2.15 -15.54
C LYS A 118 -4.07 -2.75 -16.63
N LYS A 119 -2.81 -3.03 -16.28
CA LYS A 119 -1.86 -3.67 -17.20
C LYS A 119 -2.26 -5.11 -17.51
N TRP A 120 -2.71 -5.89 -16.51
CA TRP A 120 -3.20 -7.25 -16.66
C TRP A 120 -4.31 -7.34 -17.71
N LEU A 121 -5.31 -6.45 -17.62
CA LEU A 121 -6.42 -6.37 -18.58
C LEU A 121 -5.98 -5.89 -19.97
N LYS A 122 -5.09 -4.89 -20.04
CA LYS A 122 -4.55 -4.37 -21.31
C LYS A 122 -3.80 -5.45 -22.10
N GLU A 123 -3.19 -6.41 -21.38
CA GLU A 123 -2.51 -7.57 -21.99
C GLU A 123 -3.45 -8.74 -22.28
N ASN A 124 -4.77 -8.56 -22.09
CA ASN A 124 -5.80 -9.59 -22.29
C ASN A 124 -5.57 -10.88 -21.51
N ARG A 125 -4.99 -10.78 -20.30
CA ARG A 125 -4.74 -11.93 -19.45
C ARG A 125 -6.01 -12.43 -18.79
N ALA A 126 -6.03 -13.72 -18.45
CA ALA A 126 -7.20 -14.39 -17.91
C ALA A 126 -7.63 -13.82 -16.54
N THR A 127 -8.94 -13.70 -16.36
CA THR A 127 -9.57 -13.27 -15.10
C THR A 127 -10.58 -14.29 -14.63
N SER A 128 -11.00 -14.20 -13.37
CA SER A 128 -11.98 -15.06 -12.71
C SER A 128 -13.07 -14.22 -12.04
N LYS A 129 -14.19 -14.88 -11.71
CA LYS A 129 -15.23 -14.42 -10.79
C LYS A 129 -15.41 -15.37 -9.60
N GLU A 130 -14.53 -16.38 -9.49
CA GLU A 130 -14.62 -17.40 -8.45
C GLU A 130 -14.09 -16.86 -7.13
N ILE A 131 -14.96 -16.77 -6.12
CA ILE A 131 -14.65 -16.24 -4.79
C ILE A 131 -14.67 -17.37 -3.79
N ASN A 132 -13.60 -17.53 -3.02
CA ASN A 132 -13.63 -18.39 -1.84
C ASN A 132 -14.27 -17.64 -0.67
N GLN A 133 -15.53 -17.97 -0.40
CA GLN A 133 -16.36 -17.32 0.61
C GLN A 133 -15.88 -17.52 2.06
N ASP A 134 -15.01 -18.50 2.32
CA ASP A 134 -14.53 -18.80 3.66
C ASP A 134 -13.23 -18.04 4.03
N LEU A 135 -12.50 -17.53 3.05
CA LEU A 135 -11.25 -16.79 3.31
C LEU A 135 -11.52 -15.34 3.76
N GLY A 136 -10.71 -14.87 4.69
CA GLY A 136 -10.81 -13.52 5.25
C GLY A 136 -11.84 -13.36 6.37
N LYS A 137 -12.65 -14.38 6.66
CA LYS A 137 -13.62 -14.34 7.77
C LYS A 137 -13.01 -14.84 9.07
N PHE A 138 -13.13 -14.10 10.15
CA PHE A 138 -12.61 -14.52 11.45
C PHE A 138 -13.30 -15.80 11.98
N SER A 139 -14.55 -16.06 11.61
CA SER A 139 -15.24 -17.31 11.89
C SER A 139 -14.62 -18.55 11.23
N SER A 140 -13.83 -18.35 10.18
CA SER A 140 -13.11 -19.44 9.51
C SER A 140 -11.84 -19.87 10.23
N ILE A 141 -11.34 -19.07 11.17
CA ILE A 141 -10.09 -19.35 11.91
C ILE A 141 -10.19 -20.67 12.67
N GLU A 142 -11.35 -21.01 13.24
CA GLU A 142 -11.55 -22.25 14.00
C GLU A 142 -11.37 -23.51 13.16
N LYS A 143 -11.53 -23.40 11.83
CA LYS A 143 -11.33 -24.51 10.88
C LYS A 143 -9.86 -24.65 10.47
N LEU A 144 -9.01 -23.70 10.82
CA LEU A 144 -7.59 -23.67 10.43
C LEU A 144 -6.73 -24.41 11.45
N ASN A 145 -5.64 -25.03 10.96
CA ASN A 145 -4.69 -25.72 11.85
C ASN A 145 -3.94 -24.71 12.74
N PRO A 146 -4.06 -24.76 14.08
CA PRO A 146 -3.40 -23.82 14.98
C PRO A 146 -1.87 -23.78 14.84
N LYS A 147 -1.24 -24.87 14.37
CA LYS A 147 0.21 -24.93 14.12
C LYS A 147 0.65 -23.96 13.01
N ASN A 148 -0.26 -23.58 12.14
CA ASN A 148 -0.03 -22.66 11.02
C ASN A 148 -0.45 -21.23 11.35
N LYS A 149 -0.70 -20.89 12.61
CA LYS A 149 -1.04 -19.54 13.04
C LYS A 149 0.03 -18.56 12.59
N TYR A 150 -0.39 -17.50 11.89
CA TYR A 150 0.51 -16.43 11.46
C TYR A 150 1.17 -15.75 12.68
N LYS A 151 2.44 -15.38 12.55
CA LYS A 151 3.19 -14.68 13.60
C LYS A 151 3.63 -13.32 13.06
N VAL A 152 3.12 -12.25 13.67
CA VAL A 152 3.55 -10.88 13.38
C VAL A 152 4.81 -10.52 14.16
N SER A 153 5.61 -9.61 13.56
CA SER A 153 6.76 -8.98 14.18
C SER A 153 6.78 -7.51 13.73
N GLU A 154 6.33 -6.61 14.59
CA GLU A 154 6.18 -5.20 14.23
C GLU A 154 7.52 -4.49 14.06
N ASN A 155 7.64 -3.71 12.99
CA ASN A 155 8.73 -2.76 12.76
C ASN A 155 8.29 -1.35 13.19
N THR A 156 8.16 -1.12 14.48
CA THR A 156 7.56 0.11 15.05
C THR A 156 8.28 1.39 14.65
N GLU A 157 9.58 1.33 14.35
CA GLU A 157 10.38 2.46 13.84
C GLU A 157 9.98 2.94 12.44
N TRP A 158 9.25 2.15 11.67
CA TRP A 158 8.81 2.50 10.32
C TRP A 158 7.70 3.56 10.30
N ILE A 159 7.04 3.78 11.44
CA ILE A 159 5.96 4.76 11.55
C ILE A 159 6.37 5.85 12.54
N LYS A 160 6.18 7.10 12.14
CA LYS A 160 6.37 8.26 13.00
C LYS A 160 5.01 8.80 13.44
N ASN A 161 4.84 9.00 14.73
CA ASN A 161 3.65 9.61 15.28
C ASN A 161 3.72 11.15 15.20
N LYS A 162 2.58 11.81 15.49
CA LYS A 162 2.48 13.27 15.43
C LYS A 162 3.56 13.96 16.28
N LYS A 163 3.80 13.49 17.50
CA LYS A 163 4.81 14.09 18.41
C LYS A 163 6.21 14.05 17.79
N GLN A 164 6.60 12.91 17.19
CA GLN A 164 7.89 12.79 16.52
C GLN A 164 8.01 13.70 15.30
N ILE A 165 6.92 13.91 14.55
CA ILE A 165 6.89 14.86 13.43
C ILE A 165 7.02 16.29 13.95
N ASP A 166 6.27 16.68 14.99
CA ASP A 166 6.33 18.02 15.57
C ASP A 166 7.76 18.33 16.10
N GLU A 167 8.38 17.38 16.79
CA GLU A 167 9.76 17.51 17.26
C GLU A 167 10.77 17.63 16.10
N ASN A 168 10.53 16.88 15.02
CA ASN A 168 11.42 16.89 13.85
C ASN A 168 11.43 18.23 13.10
N ILE A 169 10.39 19.05 13.20
CA ILE A 169 10.38 20.41 12.62
C ILE A 169 11.57 21.23 13.15
N ILE A 170 11.94 21.02 14.43
CA ILE A 170 13.05 21.71 15.07
C ILE A 170 14.34 20.90 14.94
N LYS A 171 14.32 19.60 15.26
CA LYS A 171 15.50 18.73 15.34
C LYS A 171 16.08 18.36 13.97
N LYS A 172 15.25 18.24 12.93
CA LYS A 172 15.63 17.88 11.55
C LYS A 172 16.38 16.55 11.47
N GLU A 173 15.96 15.55 12.26
CA GLU A 173 16.57 14.22 12.31
C GLU A 173 16.25 13.38 11.07
N PHE A 174 15.12 13.67 10.40
CA PHE A 174 14.68 13.00 9.17
C PHE A 174 13.99 13.99 8.22
N ILE A 175 13.95 13.65 6.95
CA ILE A 175 13.30 14.45 5.90
C ILE A 175 11.89 13.89 5.66
N VAL A 176 10.88 14.74 5.75
CA VAL A 176 9.50 14.38 5.41
C VAL A 176 9.26 14.67 3.93
N VAL A 177 8.78 13.66 3.19
CA VAL A 177 8.42 13.77 1.77
C VAL A 177 6.93 13.51 1.61
N ASP A 178 6.20 14.49 1.11
CA ASP A 178 4.75 14.44 0.91
C ASP A 178 4.39 13.93 -0.49
N ALA A 179 3.58 12.87 -0.55
CA ALA A 179 3.17 12.20 -1.78
C ALA A 179 1.94 12.81 -2.48
N ARG A 180 1.32 13.86 -1.90
CA ARG A 180 0.13 14.52 -2.48
C ARG A 180 0.48 15.33 -3.74
N SER A 181 -0.56 15.86 -4.42
CA SER A 181 -0.36 16.83 -5.50
C SER A 181 0.34 18.10 -4.98
N ARG A 182 1.05 18.81 -5.86
CA ARG A 182 1.72 20.07 -5.50
C ARG A 182 0.72 21.13 -5.01
N ASP A 183 -0.43 21.22 -5.64
CA ASP A 183 -1.45 22.21 -5.27
C ASP A 183 -2.03 21.94 -3.87
N ARG A 184 -2.23 20.67 -3.49
CA ARG A 184 -2.60 20.32 -2.11
C ARG A 184 -1.46 20.62 -1.11
N PHE A 185 -0.23 20.29 -1.48
CA PHE A 185 0.96 20.55 -0.66
C PHE A 185 1.14 22.07 -0.41
N GLU A 186 0.94 22.87 -1.43
CA GLU A 186 1.06 24.35 -1.35
C GLU A 186 -0.18 25.04 -0.76
N GLY A 187 -1.25 24.28 -0.47
CA GLY A 187 -2.50 24.83 0.09
C GLY A 187 -3.39 25.55 -0.92
N LYS A 188 -3.12 25.38 -2.22
CA LYS A 188 -3.93 25.95 -3.32
C LYS A 188 -5.24 25.21 -3.56
N GLU A 189 -5.26 23.91 -3.23
CA GLU A 189 -6.45 23.06 -3.27
C GLU A 189 -6.91 22.71 -1.85
N PRO A 190 -8.23 22.65 -1.59
CA PRO A 190 -8.75 22.17 -0.32
C PRO A 190 -8.47 20.67 -0.15
N GLU A 191 -8.36 20.25 1.10
CA GLU A 191 -8.28 18.82 1.41
C GLU A 191 -9.65 18.16 1.16
N PRO A 192 -9.68 16.88 0.69
CA PRO A 192 -10.93 16.15 0.48
C PRO A 192 -11.76 15.96 1.76
N ARG A 193 -11.12 16.00 2.92
CA ARG A 193 -11.76 15.92 4.24
C ARG A 193 -11.90 17.33 4.82
N LYS A 194 -13.11 17.69 5.25
CA LYS A 194 -13.48 19.06 5.68
C LYS A 194 -12.69 19.57 6.88
N ASP A 195 -12.27 18.69 7.79
CA ASP A 195 -11.65 19.05 9.06
C ASP A 195 -10.10 19.09 9.00
N ILE A 196 -9.53 19.01 7.81
CA ILE A 196 -8.08 19.05 7.63
C ILE A 196 -7.68 20.37 6.99
N LYS A 197 -6.68 21.01 7.60
CA LYS A 197 -6.10 22.25 7.05
C LYS A 197 -5.35 21.97 5.76
N SER A 198 -5.52 22.84 4.77
CA SER A 198 -4.70 22.85 3.55
C SER A 198 -3.24 23.20 3.86
N GLY A 199 -2.33 22.84 2.97
CA GLY A 199 -0.90 23.07 3.13
C GLY A 199 -0.13 21.82 3.53
N SER A 200 1.06 21.99 4.07
CA SER A 200 2.02 20.90 4.32
C SER A 200 2.66 20.98 5.70
N ILE A 201 3.31 19.90 6.09
CA ILE A 201 4.16 19.86 7.28
C ILE A 201 5.35 20.80 7.05
N ALA A 202 5.67 21.65 8.04
CA ALA A 202 6.81 22.54 7.94
C ALA A 202 8.12 21.78 7.65
N ASN A 203 8.95 22.32 6.77
CA ASN A 203 10.19 21.72 6.27
C ASN A 203 10.02 20.40 5.49
N SER A 204 8.82 20.01 5.11
CA SER A 204 8.62 18.86 4.22
C SER A 204 8.86 19.24 2.75
N ILE A 205 9.10 18.22 1.93
CA ILE A 205 9.37 18.32 0.50
C ILE A 205 8.24 17.63 -0.25
N CYS A 206 7.81 18.16 -1.39
CA CYS A 206 6.78 17.55 -2.21
C CYS A 206 7.36 16.66 -3.31
N LEU A 207 6.93 15.39 -3.32
CA LEU A 207 7.11 14.48 -4.46
C LEU A 207 5.78 13.79 -4.75
N PRO A 208 4.95 14.31 -5.66
CA PRO A 208 3.71 13.65 -6.04
C PRO A 208 3.96 12.19 -6.45
N PHE A 209 3.26 11.23 -5.84
CA PHE A 209 3.48 9.81 -6.11
C PHE A 209 3.38 9.45 -7.59
N LYS A 210 2.53 10.15 -8.36
CA LYS A 210 2.38 9.95 -9.80
C LYS A 210 3.67 10.19 -10.59
N GLU A 211 4.58 10.99 -10.08
CA GLU A 211 5.88 11.23 -10.72
C GLU A 211 6.82 10.01 -10.66
N CYS A 212 6.49 9.02 -9.83
CA CYS A 212 7.19 7.73 -9.77
C CYS A 212 6.62 6.67 -10.73
N ILE A 213 5.57 6.99 -11.47
CA ILE A 213 4.80 6.05 -12.28
C ILE A 213 4.91 6.42 -13.77
N ASN A 214 4.93 5.41 -14.63
CA ASN A 214 4.87 5.54 -16.09
C ASN A 214 3.41 5.60 -16.58
N GLU A 215 3.21 5.96 -17.84
CA GLU A 215 1.90 6.03 -18.49
C GLU A 215 1.19 4.68 -18.60
N ASP A 216 1.96 3.58 -18.61
CA ASP A 216 1.44 2.20 -18.64
C ASP A 216 1.11 1.67 -17.24
N HIS A 217 1.09 2.54 -16.24
CA HIS A 217 0.84 2.27 -14.82
C HIS A 217 1.94 1.49 -14.09
N THR A 218 3.07 1.18 -14.73
CA THR A 218 4.22 0.58 -14.05
C THR A 218 5.03 1.62 -13.28
N PHE A 219 5.79 1.19 -12.30
CA PHE A 219 6.78 2.06 -11.67
C PHE A 219 7.88 2.45 -12.67
N LYS A 220 8.40 3.65 -12.53
CA LYS A 220 9.65 4.03 -13.20
C LYS A 220 10.77 3.09 -12.81
N ASN A 221 11.74 2.88 -13.71
CA ASN A 221 12.88 2.04 -13.41
C ASN A 221 13.78 2.66 -12.31
N LYS A 222 14.69 1.85 -11.78
CA LYS A 222 15.56 2.24 -10.66
C LYS A 222 16.36 3.51 -10.95
N GLU A 223 16.89 3.67 -12.15
CA GLU A 223 17.69 4.82 -12.55
C GLU A 223 16.84 6.10 -12.59
N GLN A 224 15.65 6.02 -13.16
CA GLN A 224 14.70 7.14 -13.23
C GLN A 224 14.22 7.55 -11.83
N LEU A 225 13.90 6.58 -10.96
CA LEU A 225 13.53 6.85 -9.56
C LEU A 225 14.69 7.49 -8.80
N LEU A 226 15.90 6.97 -8.95
CA LEU A 226 17.09 7.52 -8.31
C LEU A 226 17.33 8.98 -8.71
N ILE A 227 17.19 9.30 -9.99
CA ILE A 227 17.30 10.68 -10.50
C ILE A 227 16.22 11.54 -9.87
N LYS A 228 14.96 11.08 -9.89
CA LYS A 228 13.82 11.81 -9.33
C LYS A 228 13.98 12.13 -7.84
N PHE A 229 14.37 11.16 -7.03
CA PHE A 229 14.62 11.39 -5.60
C PHE A 229 15.79 12.35 -5.37
N LYS A 230 16.90 12.23 -6.10
CA LYS A 230 18.04 13.16 -5.98
C LYS A 230 17.68 14.59 -6.35
N GLU A 231 16.89 14.77 -7.41
CA GLU A 231 16.40 16.07 -7.87
C GLU A 231 15.55 16.75 -6.79
N VAL A 232 14.53 16.03 -6.28
CA VAL A 232 13.59 16.57 -5.29
C VAL A 232 14.26 16.84 -3.95
N LEU A 233 15.18 15.97 -3.53
CA LEU A 233 15.92 16.10 -2.27
C LEU A 233 17.14 17.03 -2.40
N GLN A 234 17.48 17.51 -3.60
CA GLN A 234 18.64 18.35 -3.89
C GLN A 234 19.95 17.76 -3.34
N CYS A 235 20.12 16.44 -3.47
CA CYS A 235 21.24 15.71 -2.89
C CYS A 235 21.99 14.85 -3.92
N LYS A 236 23.29 14.63 -3.69
CA LYS A 236 24.11 13.71 -4.52
C LYS A 236 23.89 12.24 -4.14
N LYS A 237 23.68 11.97 -2.86
CA LYS A 237 23.38 10.64 -2.30
C LYS A 237 22.05 10.72 -1.56
N ILE A 238 21.16 9.80 -1.86
CA ILE A 238 19.85 9.73 -1.17
C ILE A 238 20.09 9.34 0.29
N PRO A 239 19.53 10.10 1.24
CA PRO A 239 19.69 9.82 2.66
C PRO A 239 18.80 8.63 3.09
N ASP A 240 19.23 7.91 4.12
CA ASP A 240 18.52 6.73 4.64
C ASP A 240 17.37 7.06 5.63
N ASN A 241 17.20 8.35 5.97
CA ASN A 241 16.27 8.84 6.99
C ASN A 241 15.09 9.59 6.37
N LEU A 242 14.43 9.01 5.38
CA LEU A 242 13.21 9.57 4.79
C LEU A 242 11.94 9.07 5.50
N VAL A 243 10.99 9.96 5.67
CA VAL A 243 9.63 9.66 6.16
C VAL A 243 8.63 10.15 5.12
N PHE A 244 7.77 9.27 4.64
CA PHE A 244 6.78 9.59 3.63
C PHE A 244 5.43 9.93 4.26
N SER A 245 4.77 10.95 3.75
CA SER A 245 3.48 11.42 4.24
C SER A 245 2.48 11.60 3.09
N CYS A 246 1.19 11.61 3.42
CA CYS A 246 0.10 11.96 2.51
C CYS A 246 -1.17 12.28 3.30
N GLY A 247 -2.36 12.12 2.71
CA GLY A 247 -3.64 12.38 3.39
C GLY A 247 -4.09 11.32 4.40
N SER A 248 -3.86 10.02 4.13
CA SER A 248 -4.35 8.90 4.96
C SER A 248 -3.41 7.67 4.95
N GLY A 249 -2.16 7.84 4.53
CA GLY A 249 -1.17 6.75 4.53
C GLY A 249 -1.30 5.75 3.37
N ILE A 250 -2.04 6.06 2.30
CA ILE A 250 -2.11 5.22 1.09
C ILE A 250 -1.01 5.63 0.11
N THR A 251 -1.05 6.85 -0.41
CA THR A 251 -0.08 7.26 -1.45
C THR A 251 1.34 7.48 -0.93
N ALA A 252 1.51 7.71 0.36
CA ALA A 252 2.83 7.72 1.00
C ALA A 252 3.56 6.37 0.83
N THR A 253 2.83 5.26 0.84
CA THR A 253 3.42 3.93 0.65
C THR A 253 3.85 3.64 -0.78
N VAL A 254 3.34 4.39 -1.77
CA VAL A 254 3.86 4.37 -3.15
C VAL A 254 5.29 4.90 -3.18
N LEU A 255 5.56 6.02 -2.50
CA LEU A 255 6.92 6.55 -2.36
C LEU A 255 7.82 5.60 -1.57
N SER A 256 7.27 4.96 -0.52
CA SER A 256 8.02 3.96 0.27
C SER A 256 8.43 2.73 -0.55
N LEU A 257 7.61 2.31 -1.51
CA LEU A 257 7.94 1.21 -2.42
C LEU A 257 8.92 1.65 -3.53
N ALA A 258 8.78 2.89 -4.00
CA ALA A 258 9.64 3.47 -5.04
C ALA A 258 11.06 3.77 -4.54
N TYR A 259 11.22 4.08 -3.25
CA TYR A 259 12.48 4.32 -2.56
C TYR A 259 13.20 3.01 -2.24
#